data_21ec8d8a567a96bc5f95c4dd3bba5f65
#
_entry.id   21ec8d8a567a96bc5f95c4dd3bba5f65
#
_cell.length_a   1.000
_cell.length_b   1.000
_cell.length_c   1.000
_cell.angle_alpha   90.00
_cell.angle_beta   90.00
_cell.angle_gamma   90.00
#
_symmetry.space_group_name_H-M   'P 1'
#
loop_
_entity.id
_entity.type
_entity.pdbx_description
1 polymer ?
#
loop_
_entity_poly.entity_id
_entity_poly.type
_entity_poly.pdbx_seq_one_letter_code
_entity_poly.pdbx_strand_id
1 'polypeptide(L)'
;MKLQNAMQIDEEIKTRKFEDNYHKVIINVAYTSGWLNNLLRCQFERYNLTQQQFNILRILRGQFPHPCTVNLLKERMLDKMSDASRIVDRLEQKGLVSRCTNKRDRRSVDIRISETGMDILKKMDAEFKASDFLKNNLTEEEAGLLSDLLDKLRG
;
A
#
# COMPACT_ATOMS: atom_id res chain seq x y z
N MET A 1 2.04 7.30 -31.13
CA MET A 1 1.48 8.17 -30.08
C MET A 1 2.66 8.69 -29.26
N LYS A 2 2.87 10.01 -29.24
CA LYS A 2 4.07 10.62 -28.61
C LYS A 2 4.03 10.30 -27.11
N LEU A 3 5.08 9.67 -26.60
CA LEU A 3 5.45 9.72 -25.19
C LEU A 3 5.39 11.20 -24.80
N GLN A 4 4.38 11.63 -24.03
CA GLN A 4 4.46 12.90 -23.34
C GLN A 4 5.76 12.84 -22.56
N ASN A 5 6.64 13.83 -22.72
CA ASN A 5 7.96 13.90 -22.10
C ASN A 5 7.85 13.62 -20.60
N ALA A 6 7.96 12.34 -20.21
CA ALA A 6 8.20 12.00 -18.83
C ALA A 6 9.57 12.60 -18.48
N MET A 7 9.60 13.50 -17.49
CA MET A 7 10.84 14.10 -17.03
C MET A 7 11.77 12.99 -16.57
N GLN A 8 13.01 13.00 -17.05
CA GLN A 8 13.98 11.98 -16.66
C GLN A 8 14.40 12.17 -15.21
N ILE A 9 14.76 11.08 -14.51
CA ILE A 9 15.14 11.16 -13.10
C ILE A 9 16.31 12.11 -12.82
N ASP A 10 17.25 12.22 -13.74
CA ASP A 10 18.38 13.14 -13.68
C ASP A 10 17.94 14.62 -13.72
N GLU A 11 16.90 14.94 -14.48
CA GLU A 11 16.28 16.27 -14.53
C GLU A 11 15.51 16.55 -13.23
N GLU A 12 14.71 15.58 -12.74
CA GLU A 12 13.91 15.70 -11.52
C GLU A 12 14.77 16.00 -10.30
N ILE A 13 15.86 15.27 -10.06
CA ILE A 13 16.74 15.45 -8.92
C ILE A 13 17.93 16.38 -9.19
N LYS A 14 17.97 17.01 -10.40
CA LYS A 14 19.01 17.97 -10.81
C LYS A 14 20.44 17.41 -10.68
N THR A 15 20.62 16.12 -10.95
CA THR A 15 21.93 15.48 -11.00
C THR A 15 22.38 15.28 -12.44
N ARG A 16 23.69 15.31 -12.67
CA ARG A 16 24.26 15.08 -14.02
C ARG A 16 25.07 13.78 -14.11
N LYS A 17 25.25 13.08 -12.96
CA LYS A 17 26.10 11.89 -12.95
C LYS A 17 25.49 10.80 -12.06
N PHE A 18 25.27 9.64 -12.66
CA PHE A 18 25.14 8.37 -11.95
C PHE A 18 26.44 7.59 -12.16
N GLU A 19 26.84 6.80 -11.18
CA GLU A 19 28.02 5.93 -11.29
C GLU A 19 27.82 4.91 -12.40
N ASP A 20 26.62 4.30 -12.44
CA ASP A 20 26.18 3.34 -13.43
C ASP A 20 24.65 3.27 -13.49
N ASN A 21 24.12 2.36 -14.32
CA ASN A 21 22.69 2.14 -14.41
C ASN A 21 22.08 1.52 -13.15
N TYR A 22 22.85 0.79 -12.34
CA TYR A 22 22.35 0.21 -11.08
C TYR A 22 22.09 1.30 -10.05
N HIS A 23 23.04 2.25 -9.93
CA HIS A 23 22.85 3.44 -9.10
C HIS A 23 21.63 4.25 -9.58
N LYS A 24 21.50 4.48 -10.90
CA LYS A 24 20.33 5.18 -11.47
C LYS A 24 19.01 4.48 -11.11
N VAL A 25 18.96 3.16 -11.15
CA VAL A 25 17.76 2.36 -10.77
C VAL A 25 17.44 2.53 -9.29
N ILE A 26 18.41 2.46 -8.38
CA ILE A 26 18.20 2.63 -6.94
C ILE A 26 17.55 4.00 -6.66
N ILE A 27 18.10 5.06 -7.23
CA ILE A 27 17.58 6.42 -7.04
C ILE A 27 16.18 6.55 -7.64
N ASN A 28 15.94 6.01 -8.84
CA ASN A 28 14.64 6.08 -9.51
C ASN A 28 13.56 5.35 -8.72
N VAL A 29 13.85 4.17 -8.20
CA VAL A 29 12.92 3.39 -7.35
C VAL A 29 12.60 4.17 -6.07
N ALA A 30 13.61 4.74 -5.40
CA ALA A 30 13.41 5.52 -4.17
C ALA A 30 12.55 6.77 -4.43
N TYR A 31 12.86 7.53 -5.49
CA TYR A 31 12.10 8.71 -5.89
C TYR A 31 10.65 8.37 -6.25
N THR A 32 10.46 7.36 -7.10
CA THR A 32 9.13 6.91 -7.53
C THR A 32 8.29 6.38 -6.36
N SER A 33 8.91 5.68 -5.41
CA SER A 33 8.24 5.24 -4.18
C SER A 33 7.75 6.43 -3.35
N GLY A 34 8.57 7.46 -3.17
CA GLY A 34 8.18 8.69 -2.48
C GLY A 34 7.03 9.42 -3.19
N TRP A 35 7.12 9.55 -4.51
CA TRP A 35 6.06 10.15 -5.32
C TRP A 35 4.74 9.39 -5.19
N LEU A 36 4.75 8.07 -5.34
CA LEU A 36 3.57 7.22 -5.22
C LEU A 36 2.94 7.29 -3.83
N ASN A 37 3.77 7.26 -2.78
CA ASN A 37 3.31 7.39 -1.40
C ASN A 37 2.62 8.73 -1.15
N ASN A 38 3.15 9.84 -1.68
CA ASN A 38 2.53 11.16 -1.55
C ASN A 38 1.19 11.23 -2.29
N LEU A 39 1.11 10.67 -3.51
CA LEU A 39 -0.10 10.59 -4.30
C LEU A 39 -1.22 9.84 -3.56
N LEU A 40 -0.89 8.67 -3.02
CA LEU A 40 -1.83 7.82 -2.30
C LEU A 40 -2.24 8.44 -0.95
N ARG A 41 -1.32 9.12 -0.25
CA ARG A 41 -1.59 9.76 1.04
C ARG A 41 -2.75 10.74 0.94
N CYS A 42 -2.77 11.62 -0.06
CA CYS A 42 -3.86 12.58 -0.25
C CYS A 42 -5.23 11.90 -0.40
N GLN A 43 -5.28 10.69 -0.99
CA GLN A 43 -6.53 9.95 -1.13
C GLN A 43 -6.97 9.31 0.21
N PHE A 44 -6.03 8.76 0.98
CA PHE A 44 -6.36 8.14 2.27
C PHE A 44 -6.75 9.17 3.34
N GLU A 45 -6.13 10.35 3.34
CA GLU A 45 -6.45 11.44 4.27
C GLU A 45 -7.90 11.92 4.16
N ARG A 46 -8.51 11.86 2.96
CA ARG A 46 -9.94 12.17 2.74
C ARG A 46 -10.88 11.28 3.55
N TYR A 47 -10.42 10.07 3.93
CA TYR A 47 -11.14 9.10 4.74
C TYR A 47 -10.58 8.99 6.16
N ASN A 48 -9.74 9.95 6.55
CA ASN A 48 -9.05 9.92 7.85
C ASN A 48 -8.29 8.60 8.09
N LEU A 49 -7.62 8.07 7.06
CA LEU A 49 -6.82 6.87 7.11
C LEU A 49 -5.36 7.17 6.75
N THR A 50 -4.44 6.40 7.35
CA THR A 50 -3.08 6.29 6.83
C THR A 50 -3.01 5.14 5.83
N GLN A 51 -1.95 5.10 5.01
CA GLN A 51 -1.70 4.01 4.08
C GLN A 51 -1.61 2.65 4.80
N GLN A 52 -0.96 2.60 5.96
CA GLN A 52 -0.85 1.40 6.77
C GLN A 52 -2.21 0.95 7.32
N GLN A 53 -3.05 1.89 7.77
CA GLN A 53 -4.41 1.61 8.21
C GLN A 53 -5.27 1.04 7.07
N PHE A 54 -5.21 1.68 5.89
CA PHE A 54 -5.88 1.18 4.69
C PHE A 54 -5.40 -0.23 4.32
N ASN A 55 -4.09 -0.48 4.34
CA ASN A 55 -3.53 -1.79 4.03
C ASN A 55 -4.05 -2.88 4.99
N ILE A 56 -4.10 -2.63 6.31
CA ILE A 56 -4.68 -3.57 7.28
C ILE A 56 -6.16 -3.83 6.98
N LEU A 57 -6.96 -2.79 6.72
CA LEU A 57 -8.37 -2.97 6.37
C LEU A 57 -8.55 -3.83 5.11
N ARG A 58 -7.71 -3.64 4.08
CA ARG A 58 -7.71 -4.46 2.86
C ARG A 58 -7.38 -5.92 3.14
N ILE A 59 -6.39 -6.20 4.00
CA ILE A 59 -6.03 -7.57 4.42
C ILE A 59 -7.20 -8.21 5.16
N LEU A 60 -7.82 -7.51 6.11
CA LEU A 60 -8.96 -8.00 6.88
C LEU A 60 -10.17 -8.28 5.99
N ARG A 61 -10.47 -7.41 5.03
CA ARG A 61 -11.55 -7.63 4.06
C ARG A 61 -11.29 -8.87 3.20
N GLY A 62 -10.05 -9.08 2.77
CA GLY A 62 -9.66 -10.26 1.99
C GLY A 62 -9.76 -11.58 2.77
N GLN A 63 -9.79 -11.53 4.11
CA GLN A 63 -9.99 -12.70 4.98
C GLN A 63 -11.44 -12.90 5.40
N PHE A 64 -12.30 -11.90 5.19
CA PHE A 64 -13.71 -11.99 5.62
C PHE A 64 -14.39 -13.25 5.06
N PRO A 65 -15.18 -13.99 5.88
CA PRO A 65 -15.63 -13.71 7.25
C PRO A 65 -14.65 -14.14 8.36
N HIS A 66 -13.46 -14.65 8.03
CA HIS A 66 -12.51 -15.17 9.01
C HIS A 66 -11.73 -14.03 9.68
N PRO A 67 -11.37 -14.15 10.99
CA PRO A 67 -10.53 -13.18 11.66
C PRO A 67 -9.06 -13.30 11.22
N CYS A 68 -8.29 -12.25 11.48
CA CYS A 68 -6.83 -12.27 11.39
C CYS A 68 -6.20 -12.14 12.77
N THR A 69 -5.04 -12.77 12.96
CA THR A 69 -4.15 -12.46 14.08
C THR A 69 -3.21 -11.30 13.72
N VAL A 70 -2.62 -10.64 14.74
CA VAL A 70 -1.59 -9.61 14.51
C VAL A 70 -0.41 -10.16 13.69
N ASN A 71 -0.01 -11.40 13.92
CA ASN A 71 1.08 -12.03 13.19
C ASN A 71 0.75 -12.18 11.70
N LEU A 72 -0.47 -12.63 11.36
CA LEU A 72 -0.92 -12.73 9.98
C LEU A 72 -0.98 -11.34 9.30
N LEU A 73 -1.39 -10.31 10.04
CA LEU A 73 -1.36 -8.93 9.52
C LEU A 73 0.06 -8.49 9.20
N LYS A 74 1.03 -8.69 10.12
CA LYS A 74 2.46 -8.37 9.90
C LYS A 74 3.02 -9.08 8.67
N GLU A 75 2.69 -10.37 8.52
CA GLU A 75 3.13 -11.18 7.37
C GLU A 75 2.64 -10.62 6.02
N ARG A 76 1.41 -10.09 5.98
CA ARG A 76 0.77 -9.60 4.75
C ARG A 76 0.88 -8.10 4.50
N MET A 77 1.32 -7.32 5.49
CA MET A 77 1.52 -5.88 5.32
C MET A 77 2.59 -5.58 4.27
N LEU A 78 2.34 -4.56 3.47
CA LEU A 78 3.31 -4.03 2.51
C LEU A 78 4.54 -3.42 3.21
N ASP A 79 4.30 -2.67 4.29
CA ASP A 79 5.38 -2.11 5.11
C ASP A 79 5.69 -3.06 6.28
N LYS A 80 6.80 -3.80 6.14
CA LYS A 80 7.25 -4.78 7.14
C LYS A 80 7.78 -4.17 8.44
N MET A 81 8.15 -2.89 8.41
CA MET A 81 8.68 -2.18 9.57
C MET A 81 7.58 -1.56 10.45
N SER A 82 6.35 -1.54 9.97
CA SER A 82 5.22 -0.98 10.71
C SER A 82 4.81 -1.83 11.92
N ASP A 83 4.49 -1.15 13.03
CA ASP A 83 3.90 -1.79 14.22
C ASP A 83 2.41 -2.07 13.99
N ALA A 84 2.10 -3.28 13.54
CA ALA A 84 0.74 -3.72 13.27
C ALA A 84 -0.17 -3.61 14.50
N SER A 85 0.33 -3.86 15.72
CA SER A 85 -0.48 -3.78 16.95
C SER A 85 -0.97 -2.36 17.20
N ARG A 86 -0.07 -1.37 17.10
CA ARG A 86 -0.43 0.06 17.28
C ARG A 86 -1.36 0.56 16.19
N ILE A 87 -1.21 0.05 14.96
CA ILE A 87 -2.12 0.44 13.86
C ILE A 87 -3.51 -0.13 14.12
N VAL A 88 -3.61 -1.37 14.57
CA VAL A 88 -4.88 -2.02 14.96
C VAL A 88 -5.53 -1.29 16.12
N ASP A 89 -4.76 -0.86 17.16
CA ASP A 89 -5.29 -0.05 18.27
C ASP A 89 -5.98 1.21 17.77
N ARG A 90 -5.35 1.92 16.85
CA ARG A 90 -5.91 3.15 16.24
C ARG A 90 -7.13 2.88 15.37
N LEU A 91 -7.16 1.74 14.65
CA LEU A 91 -8.33 1.33 13.86
C LEU A 91 -9.52 0.96 14.75
N GLU A 92 -9.26 0.31 15.89
CA GLU A 92 -10.28 -0.02 16.88
C GLU A 92 -10.85 1.23 17.53
N GLN A 93 -10.00 2.20 17.91
CA GLN A 93 -10.44 3.51 18.41
C GLN A 93 -11.32 4.26 17.41
N LYS A 94 -11.11 4.05 16.11
CA LYS A 94 -11.95 4.60 15.03
C LYS A 94 -13.21 3.75 14.76
N GLY A 95 -13.41 2.63 15.45
CA GLY A 95 -14.54 1.73 15.22
C GLY A 95 -14.48 0.96 13.88
N LEU A 96 -13.31 0.89 13.24
CA LEU A 96 -13.15 0.28 11.91
C LEU A 96 -12.78 -1.22 11.98
N VAL A 97 -12.34 -1.67 13.14
CA VAL A 97 -12.07 -3.08 13.46
C VAL A 97 -12.56 -3.39 14.86
N SER A 98 -12.72 -4.67 15.16
CA SER A 98 -12.99 -5.19 16.48
C SER A 98 -11.99 -6.26 16.86
N ARG A 99 -11.72 -6.39 18.18
CA ARG A 99 -10.89 -7.44 18.75
C ARG A 99 -11.71 -8.37 19.60
N CYS A 100 -11.40 -9.64 19.54
CA CYS A 100 -11.92 -10.64 20.47
C CYS A 100 -10.83 -11.66 20.82
N THR A 101 -10.92 -12.26 21.99
CA THR A 101 -10.03 -13.35 22.38
C THR A 101 -10.25 -14.55 21.46
N ASN A 102 -9.17 -15.11 20.91
CA ASN A 102 -9.28 -16.31 20.10
C ASN A 102 -9.80 -17.49 20.95
N LYS A 103 -10.84 -18.18 20.44
CA LYS A 103 -11.48 -19.28 21.17
C LYS A 103 -10.60 -20.51 21.31
N ARG A 104 -9.62 -20.70 20.40
CA ARG A 104 -8.72 -21.87 20.38
C ARG A 104 -7.41 -21.60 21.11
N ASP A 105 -6.93 -20.36 21.06
CA ASP A 105 -5.71 -19.92 21.75
C ASP A 105 -5.97 -18.59 22.47
N ARG A 106 -6.19 -18.64 23.77
CA ARG A 106 -6.47 -17.48 24.62
C ARG A 106 -5.32 -16.47 24.70
N ARG A 107 -4.11 -16.83 24.22
CA ARG A 107 -2.96 -15.92 24.13
C ARG A 107 -2.98 -15.11 22.84
N SER A 108 -3.86 -15.46 21.90
CA SER A 108 -4.01 -14.81 20.62
C SER A 108 -5.26 -13.95 20.59
N VAL A 109 -5.20 -12.85 19.85
CA VAL A 109 -6.31 -11.92 19.63
C VAL A 109 -6.73 -12.02 18.18
N ASP A 110 -8.01 -12.25 17.97
CA ASP A 110 -8.68 -12.22 16.68
C ASP A 110 -9.11 -10.80 16.35
N ILE A 111 -8.76 -10.35 15.15
CA ILE A 111 -9.08 -9.04 14.63
C ILE A 111 -10.03 -9.21 13.44
N ARG A 112 -11.13 -8.46 13.45
CA ARG A 112 -12.14 -8.48 12.39
C ARG A 112 -12.38 -7.04 11.89
N ILE A 113 -12.63 -6.90 10.59
CA ILE A 113 -13.12 -5.64 10.05
C ILE A 113 -14.57 -5.44 10.51
N SER A 114 -14.92 -4.22 10.91
CA SER A 114 -16.29 -3.83 11.25
C SER A 114 -17.11 -3.51 10.00
N GLU A 115 -18.42 -3.38 10.14
CA GLU A 115 -19.30 -2.90 9.05
C GLU A 115 -18.86 -1.51 8.58
N THR A 116 -18.56 -0.59 9.50
CA THR A 116 -18.04 0.75 9.18
C THR A 116 -16.73 0.66 8.39
N GLY A 117 -15.81 -0.24 8.76
CA GLY A 117 -14.56 -0.47 8.03
C GLY A 117 -14.80 -1.01 6.62
N MET A 118 -15.78 -1.92 6.46
CA MET A 118 -16.19 -2.42 5.14
C MET A 118 -16.79 -1.33 4.27
N ASP A 119 -17.64 -0.47 4.84
CA ASP A 119 -18.32 0.59 4.09
C ASP A 119 -17.35 1.68 3.64
N ILE A 120 -16.37 2.04 4.47
CA ILE A 120 -15.28 2.94 4.06
C ILE A 120 -14.52 2.34 2.86
N LEU A 121 -14.15 1.06 2.90
CA LEU A 121 -13.44 0.43 1.78
C LEU A 121 -14.30 0.38 0.50
N LYS A 122 -15.60 0.06 0.61
CA LYS A 122 -16.53 0.08 -0.55
C LYS A 122 -16.59 1.48 -1.16
N LYS A 123 -16.71 2.51 -0.34
CA LYS A 123 -16.75 3.90 -0.78
C LYS A 123 -15.45 4.29 -1.48
N MET A 124 -14.31 3.94 -0.90
CA MET A 124 -13.00 4.18 -1.51
C MET A 124 -12.85 3.46 -2.85
N ASP A 125 -13.26 2.19 -2.95
CA ASP A 125 -13.19 1.42 -4.22
C ASP A 125 -14.06 2.04 -5.33
N ALA A 126 -15.18 2.69 -4.98
CA ALA A 126 -16.04 3.37 -5.93
C ALA A 126 -15.47 4.73 -6.40
N GLU A 127 -14.82 5.46 -5.50
CA GLU A 127 -14.35 6.81 -5.77
C GLU A 127 -12.89 6.85 -6.27
N PHE A 128 -12.10 5.80 -6.02
CA PHE A 128 -10.66 5.81 -6.27
C PHE A 128 -10.12 4.45 -6.70
N LYS A 129 -9.52 4.40 -7.88
CA LYS A 129 -8.73 3.27 -8.35
C LYS A 129 -7.28 3.70 -8.51
N ALA A 130 -6.39 3.18 -7.66
CA ALA A 130 -4.96 3.51 -7.70
C ALA A 130 -4.33 3.24 -9.08
N SER A 131 -4.79 2.21 -9.79
CA SER A 131 -4.34 1.87 -11.14
C SER A 131 -4.58 2.97 -12.17
N ASP A 132 -5.60 3.82 -11.98
CA ASP A 132 -5.95 4.84 -12.98
C ASP A 132 -4.85 5.91 -13.12
N PHE A 133 -4.03 6.13 -12.08
CA PHE A 133 -2.86 7.01 -12.16
C PHE A 133 -1.77 6.49 -13.11
N LEU A 134 -1.66 5.17 -13.24
CA LEU A 134 -0.62 4.56 -14.07
C LEU A 134 -1.07 4.34 -15.51
N LYS A 135 -2.38 4.10 -15.75
CA LYS A 135 -2.92 3.79 -17.08
C LYS A 135 -2.71 4.89 -18.13
N ASN A 136 -2.54 6.14 -17.68
CA ASN A 136 -2.24 7.26 -18.58
C ASN A 136 -0.76 7.29 -19.00
N ASN A 137 0.11 6.63 -18.25
CA ASN A 137 1.57 6.68 -18.40
C ASN A 137 2.18 5.37 -18.91
N LEU A 138 1.52 4.23 -18.64
CA LEU A 138 2.00 2.90 -19.00
C LEU A 138 0.90 2.11 -19.72
N THR A 139 1.29 1.35 -20.72
CA THR A 139 0.44 0.28 -21.27
C THR A 139 0.37 -0.90 -20.30
N GLU A 140 -0.54 -1.83 -20.54
CA GLU A 140 -0.68 -3.04 -19.71
C GLU A 140 0.58 -3.91 -19.76
N GLU A 141 1.21 -4.02 -20.96
CA GLU A 141 2.45 -4.77 -21.16
C GLU A 141 3.62 -4.10 -20.39
N GLU A 142 3.74 -2.77 -20.48
CA GLU A 142 4.78 -2.02 -19.76
C GLU A 142 4.60 -2.13 -18.24
N ALA A 143 3.35 -2.08 -17.75
CA ALA A 143 3.07 -2.27 -16.33
C ALA A 143 3.43 -3.68 -15.86
N GLY A 144 3.14 -4.71 -16.66
CA GLY A 144 3.53 -6.09 -16.40
C GLY A 144 5.06 -6.25 -16.33
N LEU A 145 5.76 -5.75 -17.37
CA LEU A 145 7.22 -5.80 -17.43
C LEU A 145 7.88 -5.07 -16.23
N LEU A 146 7.36 -3.89 -15.86
CA LEU A 146 7.86 -3.15 -14.70
C LEU A 146 7.68 -3.94 -13.40
N SER A 147 6.53 -4.59 -13.21
CA SER A 147 6.27 -5.46 -12.05
C SER A 147 7.29 -6.60 -11.98
N ASP A 148 7.52 -7.31 -13.09
CA ASP A 148 8.47 -8.42 -13.15
C ASP A 148 9.91 -7.97 -12.86
N LEU A 149 10.31 -6.80 -13.39
CA LEU A 149 11.63 -6.22 -13.12
C LEU A 149 11.80 -5.82 -11.64
N LEU A 150 10.74 -5.28 -11.01
CA LEU A 150 10.76 -4.97 -9.58
C LEU A 150 10.82 -6.23 -8.72
N ASP A 151 10.15 -7.33 -9.13
CA ASP A 151 10.26 -8.62 -8.44
C ASP A 151 11.68 -9.16 -8.54
N LYS A 152 12.26 -9.16 -9.74
CA LYS A 152 13.65 -9.58 -9.98
C LYS A 152 14.67 -8.72 -9.23
N LEU A 153 14.41 -7.44 -9.04
CA LEU A 153 15.28 -6.53 -8.28
C LEU A 153 15.39 -6.95 -6.80
N ARG A 154 14.35 -7.56 -6.24
CA ARG A 154 14.33 -8.00 -4.82
C ARG A 154 14.93 -9.39 -4.60
N GLY A 155 15.19 -10.17 -5.62
CA GLY A 155 15.75 -11.55 -5.58
C GLY A 155 14.71 -12.64 -5.62
#